data_57576ebc20148b8e07170cb651f1f46c
#
_entry.id   57576ebc20148b8e07170cb651f1f46c
#
_cell.length_a   1.000
_cell.length_b   1.000
_cell.length_c   1.000
_cell.angle_alpha   90.00
_cell.angle_beta   90.00
_cell.angle_gamma   90.00
#
_symmetry.space_group_name_H-M   'P 1'
#
loop_
_entity.id
_entity.type
_entity.pdbx_description
1 polymer ?
#
loop_
_entity_poly.entity_id
_entity_poly.type
_entity_poly.pdbx_seq_one_letter_code
_entity_poly.pdbx_strand_id
1 'polypeptide(L)'
;MKLVFRGHDDRYAVEQSLLAFFPEERPVYQEPGLGEDNWARVDLHQGPVYATAVTEIAHGGRLGRGTSRALLRDVTDEYERERLRQKAVKLSFFKAVREIAGLTPAWGALTGIRPGKLAARLLEQGKSPAQVSRILGDTYYVSPSRRRLAVETAQAGLRAKADLRPEDISLYIGIPFCPTRCAYCSFVSQSVEKSLGLMEPYLEVLCREITDAAQMVRETGLRIKSFYMGGGTPTTLSARQMDRLLTHLNRSFDLSGCVEYCIETGRPDTITREKLQVLLDHGADRISVNPQSLEDTVLQAIGRRHTARDIEDTMALALSLIHISEPTRQEAI
;
A
#
# COMPACT_ATOMS: atom_id res chain seq x y z
N MET A 1 -17.03 19.42 -7.49
CA MET A 1 -16.67 20.57 -6.61
C MET A 1 -15.66 21.46 -7.30
N LYS A 2 -15.86 22.78 -7.31
CA LYS A 2 -14.86 23.75 -7.80
C LYS A 2 -13.76 23.95 -6.76
N LEU A 3 -12.50 23.85 -7.17
CA LEU A 3 -11.33 24.03 -6.30
C LEU A 3 -10.50 25.22 -6.76
N VAL A 4 -10.22 26.12 -5.84
CA VAL A 4 -9.39 27.32 -6.05
C VAL A 4 -8.18 27.26 -5.14
N PHE A 5 -6.99 27.42 -5.70
CA PHE A 5 -5.73 27.42 -4.95
C PHE A 5 -5.05 28.77 -5.05
N ARG A 6 -4.56 29.30 -3.94
CA ARG A 6 -3.83 30.57 -3.88
C ARG A 6 -2.55 30.41 -3.05
N GLY A 7 -1.43 30.80 -3.63
CA GLY A 7 -0.12 30.69 -2.98
C GLY A 7 0.50 29.29 -2.99
N HIS A 8 -0.12 28.33 -3.67
CA HIS A 8 0.40 26.95 -3.84
C HIS A 8 -0.35 26.20 -4.96
N ASP A 9 0.15 25.02 -5.35
CA ASP A 9 -0.48 24.11 -6.31
C ASP A 9 -0.53 22.65 -5.78
N ASP A 10 -0.77 22.47 -4.49
CA ASP A 10 -0.84 21.16 -3.82
C ASP A 10 -2.18 20.43 -4.06
N ARG A 11 -2.58 20.27 -5.31
CA ARG A 11 -3.87 19.69 -5.74
C ARG A 11 -4.09 18.31 -5.16
N TYR A 12 -3.13 17.42 -5.32
CA TYR A 12 -3.25 16.03 -4.90
C TYR A 12 -3.63 15.87 -3.42
N ALA A 13 -3.03 16.68 -2.54
CA ALA A 13 -3.30 16.61 -1.10
C ALA A 13 -4.76 16.97 -0.76
N VAL A 14 -5.34 17.92 -1.51
CA VAL A 14 -6.73 18.37 -1.34
C VAL A 14 -7.70 17.36 -1.96
N GLU A 15 -7.43 16.91 -3.19
CA GLU A 15 -8.26 15.93 -3.91
C GLU A 15 -8.44 14.62 -3.13
N GLN A 16 -7.35 14.08 -2.55
CA GLN A 16 -7.43 12.87 -1.74
C GLN A 16 -8.32 13.04 -0.51
N SER A 17 -8.31 14.25 0.09
CA SER A 17 -9.20 14.56 1.19
C SER A 17 -10.64 14.77 0.73
N LEU A 18 -10.84 15.42 -0.42
CA LEU A 18 -12.15 15.60 -1.04
C LEU A 18 -12.83 14.24 -1.29
N LEU A 19 -12.13 13.34 -1.97
CA LEU A 19 -12.66 12.01 -2.30
C LEU A 19 -12.94 11.14 -1.07
N ALA A 20 -12.21 11.35 0.04
CA ALA A 20 -12.46 10.62 1.30
C ALA A 20 -13.77 11.02 1.97
N PHE A 21 -14.26 12.25 1.73
CA PHE A 21 -15.52 12.75 2.30
C PHE A 21 -16.68 12.73 1.29
N PHE A 22 -16.38 12.97 0.03
CA PHE A 22 -17.33 13.11 -1.07
C PHE A 22 -16.85 12.28 -2.28
N PRO A 23 -16.99 10.95 -2.26
CA PRO A 23 -16.45 10.06 -3.29
C PRO A 23 -17.05 10.29 -4.69
N GLU A 24 -18.26 10.85 -4.75
CA GLU A 24 -18.93 11.16 -6.03
C GLU A 24 -18.47 12.49 -6.64
N GLU A 25 -17.80 13.36 -5.87
CA GLU A 25 -17.33 14.64 -6.37
C GLU A 25 -16.12 14.47 -7.30
N ARG A 26 -16.08 15.34 -8.31
CA ARG A 26 -14.91 15.47 -9.21
C ARG A 26 -14.38 16.90 -9.12
N PRO A 27 -13.07 17.07 -8.96
CA PRO A 27 -12.46 18.39 -8.88
C PRO A 27 -12.55 19.13 -10.23
N VAL A 28 -12.93 20.41 -10.19
CA VAL A 28 -12.91 21.32 -11.32
C VAL A 28 -12.16 22.58 -10.88
N TYR A 29 -11.12 22.96 -11.61
CA TYR A 29 -10.23 24.07 -11.22
C TYR A 29 -10.72 25.39 -11.83
N GLN A 30 -11.71 25.99 -11.20
CA GLN A 30 -12.34 27.23 -11.63
C GLN A 30 -12.81 28.05 -10.44
N GLU A 31 -12.81 29.39 -10.58
CA GLU A 31 -13.45 30.29 -9.60
C GLU A 31 -14.96 30.01 -9.53
N PRO A 32 -15.55 29.98 -8.32
CA PRO A 32 -17.00 29.85 -8.20
C PRO A 32 -17.72 31.10 -8.72
N GLY A 33 -18.89 30.90 -9.31
CA GLY A 33 -19.80 31.99 -9.67
C GLY A 33 -20.52 32.55 -8.44
N LEU A 34 -21.18 33.70 -8.60
CA LEU A 34 -22.01 34.30 -7.56
C LEU A 34 -23.15 33.33 -7.16
N GLY A 35 -23.23 32.97 -5.87
CA GLY A 35 -24.28 32.08 -5.33
C GLY A 35 -24.06 30.58 -5.55
N GLU A 36 -22.93 30.17 -6.10
CA GLU A 36 -22.60 28.73 -6.21
C GLU A 36 -22.35 28.10 -4.85
N ASP A 37 -22.85 26.89 -4.69
CA ASP A 37 -22.80 26.10 -3.46
C ASP A 37 -22.04 24.78 -3.65
N ASN A 38 -20.99 24.72 -4.40
CA ASN A 38 -20.14 23.52 -4.47
C ASN A 38 -18.71 23.91 -4.84
N TRP A 39 -18.03 24.55 -3.90
CA TRP A 39 -16.67 25.03 -4.09
C TRP A 39 -15.83 24.95 -2.81
N ALA A 40 -14.50 24.93 -2.99
CA ALA A 40 -13.56 25.15 -1.90
C ALA A 40 -12.41 26.05 -2.39
N ARG A 41 -11.99 26.99 -1.55
CA ARG A 41 -10.81 27.81 -1.73
C ARG A 41 -9.78 27.47 -0.69
N VAL A 42 -8.55 27.23 -1.11
CA VAL A 42 -7.42 26.85 -0.25
C VAL A 42 -6.30 27.86 -0.46
N ASP A 43 -6.06 28.68 0.54
CA ASP A 43 -5.06 29.73 0.51
C ASP A 43 -3.85 29.34 1.39
N LEU A 44 -2.63 29.46 0.86
CA LEU A 44 -1.39 29.24 1.62
C LEU A 44 -0.60 30.56 1.71
N HIS A 45 -0.42 31.03 2.92
CA HIS A 45 0.41 32.20 3.25
C HIS A 45 1.74 31.73 3.86
N GLN A 46 2.85 32.14 3.24
CA GLN A 46 4.18 31.80 3.72
C GLN A 46 4.87 33.02 4.32
N GLY A 47 5.30 32.89 5.55
CA GLY A 47 6.17 33.83 6.24
C GLY A 47 7.49 33.18 6.65
N PRO A 48 8.42 33.97 7.22
CA PRO A 48 9.73 33.46 7.62
C PRO A 48 9.66 32.42 8.75
N VAL A 49 8.60 32.46 9.54
CA VAL A 49 8.42 31.60 10.72
C VAL A 49 7.38 30.50 10.51
N TYR A 50 6.29 30.82 9.79
CA TYR A 50 5.18 29.90 9.62
C TYR A 50 4.69 29.85 8.17
N ALA A 51 4.25 28.66 7.75
CA ALA A 51 3.29 28.51 6.65
C ALA A 51 1.90 28.36 7.27
N THR A 52 0.95 29.18 6.86
CA THR A 52 -0.43 29.17 7.34
C THR A 52 -1.35 28.88 6.16
N ALA A 53 -2.09 27.77 6.20
CA ALA A 53 -3.12 27.44 5.24
C ALA A 53 -4.50 27.73 5.80
N VAL A 54 -5.36 28.32 4.99
CA VAL A 54 -6.76 28.60 5.28
C VAL A 54 -7.61 28.02 4.17
N THR A 55 -8.61 27.25 4.55
CA THR A 55 -9.59 26.69 3.62
C THR A 55 -10.98 27.22 3.97
N GLU A 56 -11.72 27.64 2.95
CA GLU A 56 -13.15 27.90 3.01
C GLU A 56 -13.85 26.99 2.00
N ILE A 57 -14.95 26.38 2.42
CA ILE A 57 -15.72 25.43 1.61
C ILE A 57 -17.21 25.71 1.75
N ALA A 58 -17.93 25.65 0.62
CA ALA A 58 -19.39 25.64 0.56
C ALA A 58 -19.86 24.35 -0.12
N HIS A 59 -20.76 23.62 0.53
CA HIS A 59 -21.34 22.41 -0.02
C HIS A 59 -22.67 22.08 0.67
N GLY A 60 -23.73 21.85 -0.12
CA GLY A 60 -25.06 21.49 0.38
C GLY A 60 -25.66 22.54 1.33
N GLY A 61 -25.50 23.82 1.05
CA GLY A 61 -26.00 24.93 1.87
C GLY A 61 -25.22 25.18 3.17
N ARG A 62 -24.08 24.48 3.36
CA ARG A 62 -23.23 24.62 4.55
C ARG A 62 -21.91 25.28 4.19
N LEU A 63 -21.44 26.14 5.11
CA LEU A 63 -20.12 26.76 5.01
C LEU A 63 -19.21 26.20 6.07
N GLY A 64 -18.00 25.83 5.68
CA GLY A 64 -16.97 25.34 6.60
C GLY A 64 -15.67 26.13 6.45
N ARG A 65 -14.93 26.27 7.55
CA ARG A 65 -13.63 26.93 7.56
C ARG A 65 -12.61 26.13 8.35
N GLY A 66 -11.42 25.98 7.78
CA GLY A 66 -10.32 25.29 8.42
C GLY A 66 -9.03 26.08 8.34
N THR A 67 -8.27 26.11 9.43
CA THR A 67 -6.96 26.75 9.47
C THR A 67 -5.91 25.77 10.02
N SER A 68 -4.74 25.78 9.43
CA SER A 68 -3.60 24.99 9.90
C SER A 68 -2.31 25.78 9.74
N ARG A 69 -1.37 25.58 10.66
CA ARG A 69 -0.04 26.19 10.63
C ARG A 69 1.05 25.13 10.69
N ALA A 70 2.13 25.37 9.97
CA ALA A 70 3.38 24.62 10.10
C ALA A 70 4.51 25.59 10.49
N LEU A 71 5.30 25.22 11.48
CA LEU A 71 6.49 25.98 11.88
C LEU A 71 7.60 25.71 10.85
N LEU A 72 8.12 26.76 10.23
CA LEU A 72 9.22 26.71 9.25
C LEU A 72 10.52 27.28 9.79
N ARG A 73 10.48 27.90 11.00
CA ARG A 73 11.71 28.42 11.63
C ARG A 73 12.71 27.29 11.79
N ASP A 74 13.95 27.54 11.46
CA ASP A 74 15.06 26.60 11.58
C ASP A 74 15.00 25.34 10.69
N VAL A 75 14.03 25.25 9.78
CA VAL A 75 13.96 24.21 8.76
C VAL A 75 14.73 24.68 7.52
N THR A 76 15.94 24.19 7.33
CA THR A 76 16.82 24.55 6.21
C THR A 76 16.64 23.66 4.99
N ASP A 77 16.20 22.44 5.19
CA ASP A 77 15.93 21.48 4.11
C ASP A 77 14.63 21.86 3.36
N GLU A 78 14.75 22.13 2.07
CA GLU A 78 13.62 22.55 1.23
C GLU A 78 12.56 21.43 1.06
N TYR A 79 12.99 20.16 1.02
CA TYR A 79 12.05 19.03 0.97
C TYR A 79 11.19 18.93 2.24
N GLU A 80 11.82 19.13 3.41
CA GLU A 80 11.08 19.15 4.69
C GLU A 80 10.17 20.38 4.79
N ARG A 81 10.60 21.55 4.28
CA ARG A 81 9.76 22.76 4.21
C ARG A 81 8.53 22.51 3.36
N GLU A 82 8.72 21.91 2.18
CA GLU A 82 7.61 21.58 1.28
C GLU A 82 6.63 20.59 1.94
N ARG A 83 7.15 19.55 2.58
CA ARG A 83 6.35 18.58 3.32
C ARG A 83 5.51 19.22 4.44
N LEU A 84 6.06 20.22 5.12
CA LEU A 84 5.35 20.95 6.17
C LEU A 84 4.27 21.87 5.58
N ARG A 85 4.51 22.50 4.43
CA ARG A 85 3.52 23.29 3.69
C ARG A 85 2.33 22.42 3.27
N GLN A 86 2.61 21.32 2.59
CA GLN A 86 1.60 20.34 2.17
C GLN A 86 0.78 19.79 3.34
N LYS A 87 1.44 19.55 4.47
CA LYS A 87 0.74 19.16 5.70
C LYS A 87 -0.22 20.24 6.18
N ALA A 88 0.18 21.51 6.15
CA ALA A 88 -0.68 22.63 6.55
C ALA A 88 -1.89 22.76 5.62
N VAL A 89 -1.68 22.70 4.31
CA VAL A 89 -2.75 22.69 3.27
C VAL A 89 -3.73 21.54 3.54
N LYS A 90 -3.24 20.33 3.63
CA LYS A 90 -4.07 19.14 3.87
C LYS A 90 -4.91 19.23 5.14
N LEU A 91 -4.31 19.67 6.24
CA LEU A 91 -5.02 19.79 7.52
C LEU A 91 -6.02 20.94 7.53
N SER A 92 -5.77 22.06 6.85
CA SER A 92 -6.75 23.15 6.73
C SER A 92 -8.00 22.69 5.98
N PHE A 93 -7.80 22.02 4.84
CA PHE A 93 -8.88 21.47 4.03
C PHE A 93 -9.67 20.39 4.82
N PHE A 94 -8.99 19.44 5.43
CA PHE A 94 -9.63 18.40 6.24
C PHE A 94 -10.51 19.01 7.35
N LYS A 95 -10.03 20.04 8.06
CA LYS A 95 -10.80 20.71 9.12
C LYS A 95 -12.06 21.37 8.57
N ALA A 96 -11.94 22.10 7.45
CA ALA A 96 -13.06 22.76 6.81
C ALA A 96 -14.14 21.75 6.37
N VAL A 97 -13.74 20.67 5.70
CA VAL A 97 -14.68 19.64 5.23
C VAL A 97 -15.33 18.91 6.41
N ARG A 98 -14.57 18.57 7.45
CA ARG A 98 -15.11 17.89 8.62
C ARG A 98 -16.21 18.70 9.31
N GLU A 99 -16.09 20.02 9.29
CA GLU A 99 -17.10 20.93 9.89
C GLU A 99 -18.47 20.80 9.22
N ILE A 100 -18.49 20.63 7.88
CA ILE A 100 -19.72 20.52 7.12
C ILE A 100 -20.21 19.09 6.89
N ALA A 101 -19.31 18.12 6.82
CA ALA A 101 -19.64 16.72 6.49
C ALA A 101 -20.32 15.98 7.65
N GLY A 102 -20.14 16.43 8.91
CA GLY A 102 -20.70 15.77 10.09
C GLY A 102 -20.12 14.38 10.40
N LEU A 103 -19.12 13.94 9.64
CA LEU A 103 -18.43 12.67 9.84
C LEU A 103 -16.91 12.88 9.83
N THR A 104 -16.19 11.93 10.41
CA THR A 104 -14.72 11.90 10.35
C THR A 104 -14.30 10.50 9.88
N PRO A 105 -13.56 10.38 8.76
CA PRO A 105 -13.03 9.10 8.32
C PRO A 105 -12.18 8.43 9.40
N ALA A 106 -12.17 7.10 9.47
CA ALA A 106 -11.49 6.36 10.54
C ALA A 106 -9.98 6.67 10.63
N TRP A 107 -9.33 6.94 9.49
CA TRP A 107 -7.93 7.37 9.42
C TRP A 107 -7.75 8.90 9.51
N GLY A 108 -8.81 9.65 9.74
CA GLY A 108 -8.76 11.10 9.85
C GLY A 108 -8.15 11.76 8.61
N ALA A 109 -7.24 12.70 8.84
CA ALA A 109 -6.51 13.39 7.78
C ALA A 109 -5.36 12.59 7.15
N LEU A 110 -5.15 11.31 7.51
CA LEU A 110 -4.09 10.46 6.96
C LEU A 110 -4.54 9.79 5.65
N THR A 111 -4.80 10.58 4.62
CA THR A 111 -5.14 10.08 3.27
C THR A 111 -3.88 9.94 2.41
N GLY A 112 -3.81 8.89 1.59
CA GLY A 112 -2.71 8.65 0.64
C GLY A 112 -1.34 8.37 1.25
N ILE A 113 -1.24 8.15 2.57
CA ILE A 113 0.03 7.81 3.27
C ILE A 113 -0.10 6.50 4.03
N ARG A 114 1.03 5.90 4.33
CA ARG A 114 1.11 4.68 5.16
C ARG A 114 1.15 5.08 6.65
N PRO A 115 0.06 4.93 7.43
CA PRO A 115 -0.01 5.41 8.81
C PRO A 115 1.06 4.79 9.72
N GLY A 116 1.38 3.51 9.52
CA GLY A 116 2.44 2.80 10.24
C GLY A 116 3.82 3.45 10.07
N LYS A 117 4.15 3.98 8.88
CA LYS A 117 5.44 4.70 8.66
C LYS A 117 5.52 6.00 9.46
N LEU A 118 4.39 6.73 9.59
CA LEU A 118 4.36 7.93 10.44
C LEU A 118 4.56 7.57 11.90
N ALA A 119 3.85 6.54 12.38
CA ALA A 119 3.98 6.06 13.75
C ALA A 119 5.40 5.55 14.04
N ALA A 120 6.01 4.75 13.13
CA ALA A 120 7.38 4.26 13.27
C ALA A 120 8.39 5.41 13.39
N ARG A 121 8.31 6.42 12.50
CA ARG A 121 9.18 7.59 12.57
C ARG A 121 9.07 8.35 13.91
N LEU A 122 7.85 8.50 14.43
CA LEU A 122 7.65 9.15 15.73
C LEU A 122 8.23 8.33 16.89
N LEU A 123 8.14 7.01 16.83
CA LEU A 123 8.78 6.11 17.81
C LEU A 123 10.31 6.18 17.71
N GLU A 124 10.88 6.16 16.50
CA GLU A 124 12.33 6.32 16.27
C GLU A 124 12.86 7.69 16.77
N GLN A 125 12.01 8.73 16.78
CA GLN A 125 12.30 10.03 17.41
C GLN A 125 12.19 10.03 18.94
N GLY A 126 12.03 8.86 19.57
CA GLY A 126 11.97 8.70 21.04
C GLY A 126 10.60 9.00 21.65
N LYS A 127 9.54 9.16 20.87
CA LYS A 127 8.19 9.34 21.45
C LYS A 127 7.63 8.02 21.95
N SER A 128 7.01 8.04 23.12
CA SER A 128 6.32 6.86 23.65
C SER A 128 5.10 6.48 22.79
N PRO A 129 4.65 5.20 22.81
CA PRO A 129 3.43 4.77 22.11
C PRO A 129 2.20 5.62 22.45
N ALA A 130 2.06 6.05 23.70
CA ALA A 130 0.99 6.91 24.14
C ALA A 130 1.08 8.33 23.52
N GLN A 131 2.29 8.89 23.42
CA GLN A 131 2.51 10.18 22.75
C GLN A 131 2.23 10.07 21.25
N VAL A 132 2.65 9.00 20.59
CA VAL A 132 2.34 8.74 19.17
C VAL A 132 0.84 8.65 18.96
N SER A 133 0.13 7.86 19.77
CA SER A 133 -1.33 7.75 19.72
C SER A 133 -2.02 9.10 19.91
N ARG A 134 -1.54 9.94 20.84
CA ARG A 134 -2.07 11.30 21.05
C ARG A 134 -1.84 12.18 19.80
N ILE A 135 -0.64 12.19 19.23
CA ILE A 135 -0.32 12.97 18.02
C ILE A 135 -1.23 12.55 16.85
N LEU A 136 -1.42 11.24 16.65
CA LEU A 136 -2.32 10.73 15.62
C LEU A 136 -3.76 11.18 15.84
N GLY A 137 -4.22 11.23 17.10
CA GLY A 137 -5.56 11.70 17.44
C GLY A 137 -5.72 13.21 17.29
N ASP A 138 -4.88 13.98 17.97
CA ASP A 138 -5.05 15.42 18.12
C ASP A 138 -4.68 16.20 16.86
N THR A 139 -3.65 15.72 16.13
CA THR A 139 -3.17 16.38 14.91
C THR A 139 -3.89 15.88 13.66
N TYR A 140 -4.11 14.57 13.57
CA TYR A 140 -4.60 13.93 12.34
C TYR A 140 -6.01 13.38 12.45
N TYR A 141 -6.66 13.51 13.62
CA TYR A 141 -8.03 13.06 13.84
C TYR A 141 -8.28 11.57 13.62
N VAL A 142 -7.24 10.75 13.78
CA VAL A 142 -7.34 9.29 13.62
C VAL A 142 -8.17 8.68 14.74
N SER A 143 -9.08 7.78 14.43
CA SER A 143 -9.93 7.10 15.42
C SER A 143 -9.13 6.24 16.42
N PRO A 144 -9.65 5.98 17.62
CA PRO A 144 -8.92 5.21 18.63
C PRO A 144 -8.45 3.82 18.18
N SER A 145 -9.31 3.08 17.46
CA SER A 145 -8.98 1.76 16.92
C SER A 145 -7.83 1.82 15.89
N ARG A 146 -7.88 2.79 14.99
CA ARG A 146 -6.85 2.97 13.96
C ARG A 146 -5.53 3.53 14.53
N ARG A 147 -5.57 4.33 15.59
CA ARG A 147 -4.36 4.74 16.31
C ARG A 147 -3.65 3.55 16.92
N ARG A 148 -4.40 2.65 17.57
CA ARG A 148 -3.87 1.41 18.14
C ARG A 148 -3.20 0.58 17.06
N LEU A 149 -3.92 0.29 15.98
CA LEU A 149 -3.41 -0.46 14.84
C LEU A 149 -2.11 0.15 14.26
N ALA A 150 -2.08 1.48 14.07
CA ALA A 150 -0.90 2.16 13.53
C ALA A 150 0.32 2.02 14.45
N VAL A 151 0.13 2.13 15.77
CA VAL A 151 1.19 1.99 16.77
C VAL A 151 1.69 0.55 16.84
N GLU A 152 0.78 -0.43 16.92
CA GLU A 152 1.12 -1.86 16.97
C GLU A 152 1.88 -2.30 15.71
N THR A 153 1.40 -1.89 14.53
CA THR A 153 2.08 -2.16 13.26
C THR A 153 3.48 -1.54 13.23
N ALA A 154 3.61 -0.28 13.70
CA ALA A 154 4.90 0.38 13.76
C ALA A 154 5.88 -0.33 14.69
N GLN A 155 5.42 -0.72 15.88
CA GLN A 155 6.25 -1.47 16.84
C GLN A 155 6.66 -2.84 16.30
N ALA A 156 5.76 -3.56 15.62
CA ALA A 156 6.08 -4.84 14.99
C ALA A 156 7.15 -4.66 13.89
N GLY A 157 6.99 -3.66 13.02
CA GLY A 157 7.99 -3.36 11.99
C GLY A 157 9.35 -2.94 12.56
N LEU A 158 9.37 -2.13 13.64
CA LEU A 158 10.62 -1.73 14.30
C LEU A 158 11.30 -2.91 15.00
N ARG A 159 10.56 -3.85 15.60
CA ARG A 159 11.15 -5.09 16.14
C ARG A 159 11.78 -5.92 15.02
N ALA A 160 11.05 -6.16 13.93
CA ALA A 160 11.60 -6.90 12.79
C ALA A 160 12.86 -6.24 12.21
N LYS A 161 12.88 -4.89 12.15
CA LYS A 161 14.05 -4.12 11.72
C LYS A 161 15.24 -4.25 12.68
N ALA A 162 14.99 -4.31 13.99
CA ALA A 162 16.03 -4.44 15.01
C ALA A 162 16.74 -5.80 14.97
N ASP A 163 16.08 -6.84 14.44
CA ASP A 163 16.63 -8.18 14.28
C ASP A 163 17.46 -8.35 13.00
N LEU A 164 17.53 -7.31 12.15
CA LEU A 164 18.34 -7.33 10.93
C LEU A 164 19.81 -7.06 11.21
N ARG A 165 20.67 -7.81 10.54
CA ARG A 165 22.13 -7.60 10.51
C ARG A 165 22.52 -6.91 9.20
N PRO A 166 23.70 -6.27 9.15
CA PRO A 166 24.17 -5.62 7.92
C PRO A 166 24.26 -6.56 6.71
N GLU A 167 24.50 -7.85 6.96
CA GLU A 167 24.62 -8.89 5.93
C GLU A 167 23.26 -9.45 5.48
N ASP A 168 22.14 -9.11 6.15
CA ASP A 168 20.82 -9.62 5.83
C ASP A 168 20.25 -8.88 4.62
N ILE A 169 19.82 -9.67 3.63
CA ILE A 169 19.15 -9.18 2.41
C ILE A 169 17.81 -9.88 2.22
N SER A 170 16.96 -9.25 1.44
CA SER A 170 15.72 -9.84 0.91
C SER A 170 15.93 -10.24 -0.54
N LEU A 171 15.53 -11.45 -0.90
CA LEU A 171 15.52 -11.91 -2.29
C LEU A 171 14.12 -11.75 -2.87
N TYR A 172 14.03 -11.09 -4.04
CA TYR A 172 12.78 -10.91 -4.78
C TYR A 172 12.87 -11.58 -6.15
N ILE A 173 11.86 -12.40 -6.46
CA ILE A 173 11.67 -12.95 -7.81
C ILE A 173 10.38 -12.39 -8.41
N GLY A 174 10.50 -11.76 -9.58
CA GLY A 174 9.36 -11.24 -10.33
C GLY A 174 8.88 -12.22 -11.40
N ILE A 175 7.59 -12.57 -11.41
CA ILE A 175 6.97 -13.34 -12.50
C ILE A 175 6.06 -12.39 -13.28
N PRO A 176 6.47 -11.91 -14.47
CA PRO A 176 5.75 -10.84 -15.18
C PRO A 176 4.54 -11.33 -15.99
N PHE A 177 3.96 -12.46 -15.64
CA PHE A 177 2.83 -13.05 -16.36
C PHE A 177 1.55 -13.00 -15.51
N CYS A 178 0.43 -12.68 -16.18
CA CYS A 178 -0.91 -12.70 -15.59
C CYS A 178 -1.90 -13.39 -16.53
N PRO A 179 -2.96 -14.05 -16.03
CA PRO A 179 -4.03 -14.58 -16.89
C PRO A 179 -4.67 -13.50 -17.76
N THR A 180 -4.97 -12.33 -17.13
CA THR A 180 -5.52 -11.14 -17.78
C THR A 180 -4.90 -9.89 -17.18
N ARG A 181 -4.95 -8.76 -17.89
CA ARG A 181 -4.52 -7.47 -17.34
C ARG A 181 -5.67 -6.76 -16.64
N CYS A 182 -5.50 -6.44 -15.36
CA CYS A 182 -6.48 -5.67 -14.60
C CYS A 182 -6.45 -4.20 -15.01
N ALA A 183 -7.62 -3.53 -15.06
CA ALA A 183 -7.77 -2.15 -15.52
C ALA A 183 -6.93 -1.12 -14.71
N TYR A 184 -6.72 -1.40 -13.43
CA TYR A 184 -5.97 -0.50 -12.51
C TYR A 184 -4.47 -0.85 -12.39
N CYS A 185 -3.99 -1.94 -13.04
CA CYS A 185 -2.65 -2.45 -12.78
C CYS A 185 -1.57 -1.58 -13.43
N SER A 186 -0.64 -1.09 -12.60
CA SER A 186 0.54 -0.33 -13.00
C SER A 186 1.81 -1.19 -13.11
N PHE A 187 1.76 -2.47 -12.71
CA PHE A 187 2.92 -3.35 -12.81
C PHE A 187 3.27 -3.71 -14.24
N VAL A 188 4.56 -3.95 -14.46
CA VAL A 188 5.05 -4.52 -15.72
C VAL A 188 4.59 -5.98 -15.77
N SER A 189 3.53 -6.25 -16.54
CA SER A 189 2.97 -7.59 -16.68
C SER A 189 2.45 -7.83 -18.09
N GLN A 190 2.59 -9.08 -18.53
CA GLN A 190 2.12 -9.58 -19.83
C GLN A 190 0.93 -10.53 -19.63
N SER A 191 -0.13 -10.35 -20.44
CA SER A 191 -1.20 -11.33 -20.48
C SER A 191 -0.73 -12.61 -21.15
N VAL A 192 -0.92 -13.77 -20.54
CA VAL A 192 -0.56 -15.08 -21.12
C VAL A 192 -1.28 -15.37 -22.42
N GLU A 193 -2.43 -14.78 -22.68
CA GLU A 193 -3.13 -14.91 -23.96
C GLU A 193 -2.29 -14.48 -25.16
N LYS A 194 -1.38 -13.52 -24.92
CA LYS A 194 -0.48 -12.96 -25.97
C LYS A 194 0.97 -13.41 -25.84
N SER A 195 1.36 -13.93 -24.68
CA SER A 195 2.77 -14.16 -24.34
C SER A 195 3.08 -15.54 -23.77
N LEU A 196 2.18 -16.53 -23.97
CA LEU A 196 2.38 -17.89 -23.45
C LEU A 196 3.72 -18.50 -23.91
N GLY A 197 4.10 -18.27 -25.18
CA GLY A 197 5.36 -18.76 -25.73
C GLY A 197 6.62 -18.15 -25.10
N LEU A 198 6.50 -17.07 -24.34
CA LEU A 198 7.62 -16.42 -23.66
C LEU A 198 7.90 -16.99 -22.26
N MET A 199 7.00 -17.80 -21.71
CA MET A 199 7.15 -18.30 -20.34
C MET A 199 8.35 -19.22 -20.16
N GLU A 200 8.55 -20.18 -21.05
CA GLU A 200 9.71 -21.10 -20.97
C GLU A 200 11.03 -20.38 -21.18
N PRO A 201 11.23 -19.58 -22.26
CA PRO A 201 12.43 -18.78 -22.39
C PRO A 201 12.72 -17.86 -21.22
N TYR A 202 11.67 -17.27 -20.65
CA TYR A 202 11.80 -16.44 -19.45
C TYR A 202 12.34 -17.24 -18.25
N LEU A 203 11.75 -18.41 -17.97
CA LEU A 203 12.19 -19.26 -16.87
C LEU A 203 13.62 -19.75 -17.02
N GLU A 204 14.06 -20.03 -18.24
CA GLU A 204 15.45 -20.41 -18.53
C GLU A 204 16.43 -19.27 -18.20
N VAL A 205 16.08 -18.04 -18.60
CA VAL A 205 16.89 -16.85 -18.27
C VAL A 205 16.87 -16.59 -16.78
N LEU A 206 15.70 -16.66 -16.13
CA LEU A 206 15.55 -16.46 -14.69
C LEU A 206 16.37 -17.47 -13.87
N CYS A 207 16.42 -18.74 -14.29
CA CYS A 207 17.26 -19.74 -13.61
C CYS A 207 18.76 -19.39 -13.73
N ARG A 208 19.21 -18.85 -14.86
CA ARG A 208 20.60 -18.37 -15.00
C ARG A 208 20.85 -17.17 -14.08
N GLU A 209 19.96 -16.20 -14.07
CA GLU A 209 20.05 -15.03 -13.18
C GLU A 209 20.08 -15.44 -11.70
N ILE A 210 19.28 -16.43 -11.29
CA ILE A 210 19.29 -17.01 -9.94
C ILE A 210 20.69 -17.62 -9.64
N THR A 211 21.30 -18.32 -10.57
CA THR A 211 22.64 -18.90 -10.39
C THR A 211 23.70 -17.81 -10.19
N ASP A 212 23.67 -16.77 -11.02
CA ASP A 212 24.63 -15.66 -10.96
C ASP A 212 24.44 -14.84 -9.66
N ALA A 213 23.19 -14.57 -9.29
CA ALA A 213 22.87 -13.89 -8.04
C ALA A 213 23.30 -14.71 -6.81
N ALA A 214 23.12 -16.03 -6.84
CA ALA A 214 23.55 -16.89 -5.73
C ALA A 214 25.09 -16.93 -5.60
N GLN A 215 25.83 -16.88 -6.70
CA GLN A 215 27.27 -16.73 -6.65
C GLN A 215 27.66 -15.40 -6.00
N MET A 216 27.05 -14.30 -6.41
CA MET A 216 27.30 -12.97 -5.84
C MET A 216 27.01 -12.95 -4.33
N VAL A 217 25.90 -13.54 -3.88
CA VAL A 217 25.53 -13.63 -2.45
C VAL A 217 26.61 -14.39 -1.67
N ARG A 218 27.11 -15.51 -2.20
CA ARG A 218 28.20 -16.28 -1.56
C ARG A 218 29.51 -15.49 -1.46
N GLU A 219 29.91 -14.86 -2.59
CA GLU A 219 31.16 -14.10 -2.66
C GLU A 219 31.18 -12.87 -1.74
N THR A 220 30.01 -12.26 -1.52
CA THR A 220 29.86 -11.08 -0.65
C THR A 220 29.56 -11.43 0.80
N GLY A 221 29.34 -12.71 1.13
CA GLY A 221 29.00 -13.12 2.49
C GLY A 221 27.61 -12.66 2.96
N LEU A 222 26.73 -12.29 2.02
CA LEU A 222 25.37 -11.89 2.33
C LEU A 222 24.49 -13.09 2.67
N ARG A 223 23.41 -12.84 3.40
CA ARG A 223 22.51 -13.86 3.93
C ARG A 223 21.07 -13.56 3.60
N ILE A 224 20.35 -14.51 3.01
CA ILE A 224 18.93 -14.35 2.70
C ILE A 224 18.12 -14.40 4.00
N LYS A 225 17.52 -13.25 4.36
CA LYS A 225 16.66 -13.12 5.54
C LYS A 225 15.19 -13.31 5.21
N SER A 226 14.78 -12.92 4.01
CA SER A 226 13.43 -13.13 3.50
C SER A 226 13.43 -13.39 2.00
N PHE A 227 12.48 -14.16 1.55
CA PHE A 227 12.22 -14.41 0.14
C PHE A 227 10.79 -14.01 -0.22
N TYR A 228 10.64 -13.34 -1.36
CA TYR A 228 9.33 -12.98 -1.88
C TYR A 228 9.27 -13.21 -3.40
N MET A 229 8.32 -14.02 -3.84
CA MET A 229 8.01 -14.17 -5.26
C MET A 229 6.68 -13.50 -5.58
N GLY A 230 6.72 -12.53 -6.48
CA GLY A 230 5.56 -11.69 -6.82
C GLY A 230 5.62 -11.18 -8.26
N GLY A 231 5.10 -9.98 -8.47
CA GLY A 231 5.10 -9.29 -9.78
C GLY A 231 3.74 -9.28 -10.45
N GLY A 232 3.57 -10.02 -11.53
CA GLY A 232 2.27 -10.25 -12.17
C GLY A 232 1.43 -11.23 -11.34
N THR A 233 1.59 -12.52 -11.60
CA THR A 233 0.92 -13.58 -10.85
C THR A 233 1.78 -14.85 -10.91
N PRO A 234 2.57 -15.17 -9.88
CA PRO A 234 3.45 -16.34 -9.87
C PRO A 234 2.73 -17.66 -10.18
N THR A 235 1.51 -17.83 -9.69
CA THR A 235 0.68 -19.03 -9.95
C THR A 235 0.12 -19.11 -11.38
N THR A 236 0.47 -18.17 -12.26
CA THR A 236 0.27 -18.33 -13.72
C THR A 236 1.15 -19.45 -14.27
N LEU A 237 2.30 -19.70 -13.65
CA LEU A 237 3.13 -20.87 -13.95
C LEU A 237 2.36 -22.17 -13.67
N SER A 238 2.61 -23.21 -14.46
CA SER A 238 2.14 -24.56 -14.16
C SER A 238 2.84 -25.12 -12.91
N ALA A 239 2.26 -26.13 -12.26
CA ALA A 239 2.88 -26.80 -11.11
C ALA A 239 4.30 -27.30 -11.45
N ARG A 240 4.50 -27.91 -12.63
CA ARG A 240 5.82 -28.36 -13.10
C ARG A 240 6.84 -27.22 -13.27
N GLN A 241 6.40 -26.07 -13.80
CA GLN A 241 7.26 -24.89 -13.94
C GLN A 241 7.64 -24.30 -12.60
N MET A 242 6.68 -24.24 -11.66
CA MET A 242 6.91 -23.81 -10.28
C MET A 242 7.89 -24.73 -9.57
N ASP A 243 7.68 -26.03 -9.65
CA ASP A 243 8.55 -27.05 -9.04
C ASP A 243 10.00 -26.92 -9.56
N ARG A 244 10.17 -26.80 -10.90
CA ARG A 244 11.47 -26.60 -11.51
C ARG A 244 12.17 -25.33 -11.00
N LEU A 245 11.45 -24.22 -10.97
CA LEU A 245 11.98 -22.92 -10.54
C LEU A 245 12.39 -22.95 -9.06
N LEU A 246 11.49 -23.45 -8.19
CA LEU A 246 11.73 -23.50 -6.76
C LEU A 246 12.81 -24.54 -6.39
N THR A 247 12.89 -25.66 -7.10
CA THR A 247 14.00 -26.61 -6.95
C THR A 247 15.33 -25.93 -7.27
N HIS A 248 15.40 -25.17 -8.37
CA HIS A 248 16.61 -24.45 -8.77
C HIS A 248 16.98 -23.37 -7.73
N LEU A 249 16.00 -22.61 -7.25
CA LEU A 249 16.17 -21.60 -6.21
C LEU A 249 16.74 -22.21 -4.91
N ASN A 250 16.10 -23.26 -4.38
CA ASN A 250 16.47 -23.90 -3.13
C ASN A 250 17.84 -24.61 -3.17
N ARG A 251 18.28 -24.99 -4.36
CA ARG A 251 19.66 -25.51 -4.57
C ARG A 251 20.70 -24.41 -4.71
N SER A 252 20.32 -23.25 -5.18
CA SER A 252 21.23 -22.13 -5.46
C SER A 252 21.54 -21.30 -4.23
N PHE A 253 20.55 -21.09 -3.34
CA PHE A 253 20.69 -20.28 -2.12
C PHE A 253 20.58 -21.14 -0.86
N ASP A 254 21.34 -20.75 0.18
CA ASP A 254 21.08 -21.19 1.54
C ASP A 254 19.92 -20.36 2.13
N LEU A 255 18.77 -20.99 2.28
CA LEU A 255 17.55 -20.38 2.83
C LEU A 255 17.29 -20.80 4.28
N SER A 256 18.22 -21.47 4.96
CA SER A 256 18.08 -21.95 6.35
C SER A 256 17.88 -20.79 7.36
N GLY A 257 18.41 -19.60 7.05
CA GLY A 257 18.22 -18.38 7.82
C GLY A 257 17.00 -17.52 7.42
N CYS A 258 16.22 -17.96 6.43
CA CYS A 258 15.05 -17.26 5.93
C CYS A 258 13.91 -17.32 6.96
N VAL A 259 13.40 -16.15 7.38
CA VAL A 259 12.33 -16.02 8.37
C VAL A 259 10.95 -15.83 7.74
N GLU A 260 10.88 -15.58 6.43
CA GLU A 260 9.65 -15.50 5.66
C GLU A 260 9.92 -15.94 4.22
N TYR A 261 9.27 -17.01 3.77
CA TYR A 261 9.30 -17.51 2.40
C TYR A 261 7.92 -17.31 1.78
N CYS A 262 7.69 -16.12 1.25
CA CYS A 262 6.39 -15.68 0.75
C CYS A 262 6.26 -15.84 -0.76
N ILE A 263 5.16 -16.46 -1.21
CA ILE A 263 4.80 -16.54 -2.63
C ILE A 263 3.42 -15.94 -2.84
N GLU A 264 3.37 -14.92 -3.70
CA GLU A 264 2.12 -14.27 -4.07
C GLU A 264 1.33 -15.18 -5.02
N THR A 265 0.21 -15.70 -4.54
CA THR A 265 -0.69 -16.51 -5.37
C THR A 265 -1.73 -15.64 -6.08
N GLY A 266 -1.95 -14.45 -5.60
CA GLY A 266 -2.57 -13.26 -6.20
C GLY A 266 -3.96 -13.44 -6.79
N ARG A 267 -4.21 -14.51 -7.54
CA ARG A 267 -5.43 -14.70 -8.31
C ARG A 267 -6.08 -16.05 -8.03
N PRO A 268 -7.30 -16.08 -7.49
CA PRO A 268 -8.04 -17.32 -7.23
C PRO A 268 -8.12 -18.26 -8.43
N ASP A 269 -8.35 -17.71 -9.61
CA ASP A 269 -8.47 -18.46 -10.88
C ASP A 269 -7.18 -19.14 -11.36
N THR A 270 -6.04 -18.91 -10.69
CA THR A 270 -4.76 -19.56 -11.02
C THR A 270 -4.30 -20.58 -9.98
N ILE A 271 -5.01 -20.69 -8.87
CA ILE A 271 -4.65 -21.55 -7.74
C ILE A 271 -5.25 -22.94 -7.92
N THR A 272 -4.43 -23.98 -7.76
CA THR A 272 -4.87 -25.38 -7.75
C THR A 272 -4.25 -26.11 -6.58
N ARG A 273 -4.84 -27.22 -6.14
CA ARG A 273 -4.28 -28.08 -5.07
C ARG A 273 -2.86 -28.51 -5.41
N GLU A 274 -2.59 -28.91 -6.65
CA GLU A 274 -1.27 -29.35 -7.10
C GLU A 274 -0.22 -28.23 -6.94
N LYS A 275 -0.56 -27.00 -7.34
CA LYS A 275 0.35 -25.85 -7.17
C LYS A 275 0.60 -25.51 -5.71
N LEU A 276 -0.44 -25.53 -4.86
CA LEU A 276 -0.29 -25.31 -3.43
C LEU A 276 0.59 -26.38 -2.79
N GLN A 277 0.45 -27.65 -3.22
CA GLN A 277 1.32 -28.72 -2.73
C GLN A 277 2.78 -28.48 -3.11
N VAL A 278 3.06 -28.07 -4.36
CA VAL A 278 4.42 -27.68 -4.78
C VAL A 278 4.97 -26.57 -3.88
N LEU A 279 4.19 -25.54 -3.56
CA LEU A 279 4.65 -24.47 -2.67
C LEU A 279 5.02 -24.99 -1.28
N LEU A 280 4.21 -25.88 -0.70
CA LEU A 280 4.48 -26.51 0.59
C LEU A 280 5.74 -27.38 0.54
N ASP A 281 5.88 -28.21 -0.48
CA ASP A 281 7.02 -29.13 -0.65
C ASP A 281 8.35 -28.36 -0.76
N HIS A 282 8.30 -27.11 -1.25
CA HIS A 282 9.46 -26.22 -1.35
C HIS A 282 9.66 -25.29 -0.14
N GLY A 283 8.86 -25.40 0.89
CA GLY A 283 9.03 -24.66 2.15
C GLY A 283 8.42 -23.26 2.17
N ALA A 284 7.48 -22.94 1.26
CA ALA A 284 6.74 -21.70 1.36
C ALA A 284 5.91 -21.69 2.65
N ASP A 285 6.17 -20.69 3.50
CA ASP A 285 5.49 -20.53 4.79
C ASP A 285 4.37 -19.50 4.74
N ARG A 286 4.30 -18.72 3.64
CA ARG A 286 3.28 -17.71 3.43
C ARG A 286 2.84 -17.62 1.99
N ILE A 287 1.53 -17.54 1.77
CA ILE A 287 0.93 -17.19 0.49
C ILE A 287 -0.04 -16.01 0.64
N SER A 288 -0.36 -15.33 -0.44
CA SER A 288 -1.39 -14.30 -0.46
C SER A 288 -2.45 -14.59 -1.52
N VAL A 289 -3.71 -14.59 -1.12
CA VAL A 289 -4.86 -14.67 -2.03
C VAL A 289 -5.51 -13.30 -2.08
N ASN A 290 -5.50 -12.65 -3.25
CA ASN A 290 -5.95 -11.26 -3.39
C ASN A 290 -7.37 -11.20 -3.98
N PRO A 291 -8.42 -11.02 -3.18
CA PRO A 291 -9.80 -11.00 -3.65
C PRO A 291 -10.09 -9.79 -4.55
N GLN A 292 -9.52 -8.63 -4.27
CA GLN A 292 -9.78 -7.30 -4.84
C GLN A 292 -11.17 -6.75 -4.49
N SER A 293 -12.24 -7.55 -4.64
CA SER A 293 -13.61 -7.27 -4.27
C SER A 293 -14.36 -8.60 -4.05
N LEU A 294 -15.43 -8.57 -3.30
CA LEU A 294 -16.43 -9.66 -3.20
C LEU A 294 -17.69 -9.37 -4.00
N GLU A 295 -17.67 -8.34 -4.84
CA GLU A 295 -18.75 -7.96 -5.74
C GLU A 295 -18.39 -8.37 -7.17
N ASP A 296 -19.12 -9.33 -7.75
CA ASP A 296 -18.82 -9.87 -9.07
C ASP A 296 -18.86 -8.81 -10.18
N THR A 297 -19.78 -7.85 -10.08
CA THR A 297 -19.87 -6.72 -11.02
C THR A 297 -18.62 -5.85 -10.99
N VAL A 298 -18.04 -5.62 -9.81
CA VAL A 298 -16.78 -4.89 -9.65
C VAL A 298 -15.61 -5.70 -10.20
N LEU A 299 -15.55 -7.01 -9.91
CA LEU A 299 -14.52 -7.91 -10.44
C LEU A 299 -14.50 -7.90 -11.97
N GLN A 300 -15.66 -8.00 -12.61
CA GLN A 300 -15.78 -7.90 -14.07
C GLN A 300 -15.32 -6.54 -14.61
N ALA A 301 -15.75 -5.45 -13.98
CA ALA A 301 -15.39 -4.09 -14.38
C ALA A 301 -13.87 -3.83 -14.33
N ILE A 302 -13.15 -4.44 -13.37
CA ILE A 302 -11.70 -4.32 -13.26
C ILE A 302 -10.91 -5.37 -14.04
N GLY A 303 -11.58 -6.22 -14.86
CA GLY A 303 -10.95 -7.22 -15.71
C GLY A 303 -10.49 -8.49 -14.98
N ARG A 304 -11.16 -8.84 -13.87
CA ARG A 304 -11.00 -10.11 -13.16
C ARG A 304 -12.01 -11.14 -13.67
N ARG A 305 -11.57 -12.40 -13.86
CA ARG A 305 -12.43 -13.49 -14.35
C ARG A 305 -13.02 -14.35 -13.25
N HIS A 306 -12.46 -14.29 -12.05
CA HIS A 306 -12.95 -15.03 -10.89
C HIS A 306 -14.15 -14.31 -10.25
N THR A 307 -14.94 -15.08 -9.51
CA THR A 307 -16.10 -14.63 -8.75
C THR A 307 -15.80 -14.57 -7.25
N ALA A 308 -16.71 -13.99 -6.45
CA ALA A 308 -16.65 -14.03 -4.99
C ALA A 308 -16.58 -15.48 -4.47
N ARG A 309 -17.33 -16.42 -5.10
CA ARG A 309 -17.30 -17.83 -4.74
C ARG A 309 -15.94 -18.49 -4.99
N ASP A 310 -15.29 -18.18 -6.10
CA ASP A 310 -13.93 -18.68 -6.38
C ASP A 310 -12.92 -18.24 -5.31
N ILE A 311 -13.11 -17.05 -4.73
CA ILE A 311 -12.29 -16.56 -3.61
C ILE A 311 -12.50 -17.42 -2.36
N GLU A 312 -13.77 -17.68 -2.00
CA GLU A 312 -14.14 -18.52 -0.85
C GLU A 312 -13.61 -19.95 -1.01
N ASP A 313 -13.85 -20.56 -2.17
CA ASP A 313 -13.42 -21.92 -2.48
C ASP A 313 -11.88 -22.03 -2.47
N THR A 314 -11.18 -21.03 -3.00
CA THR A 314 -9.70 -20.98 -2.97
C THR A 314 -9.16 -20.82 -1.54
N MET A 315 -9.79 -19.98 -0.72
CA MET A 315 -9.40 -19.84 0.68
C MET A 315 -9.64 -21.14 1.45
N ALA A 316 -10.77 -21.79 1.26
CA ALA A 316 -11.06 -23.09 1.87
C ALA A 316 -10.04 -24.16 1.43
N LEU A 317 -9.68 -24.19 0.15
CA LEU A 317 -8.65 -25.08 -0.39
C LEU A 317 -7.28 -24.79 0.26
N ALA A 318 -6.85 -23.54 0.31
CA ALA A 318 -5.58 -23.16 0.91
C ALA A 318 -5.52 -23.56 2.40
N LEU A 319 -6.58 -23.23 3.17
CA LEU A 319 -6.68 -23.56 4.57
C LEU A 319 -6.70 -25.09 4.84
N SER A 320 -7.23 -25.88 3.90
CA SER A 320 -7.25 -27.34 4.03
C SER A 320 -5.86 -27.99 3.92
N LEU A 321 -4.89 -27.29 3.34
CA LEU A 321 -3.52 -27.77 3.15
C LEU A 321 -2.56 -27.23 4.22
N ILE A 322 -2.90 -26.09 4.83
CA ILE A 322 -2.08 -25.45 5.85
C ILE A 322 -2.72 -25.71 7.20
N HIS A 323 -2.12 -26.61 8.00
CA HIS A 323 -2.64 -26.96 9.32
C HIS A 323 -2.48 -25.86 10.38
N ILE A 324 -1.87 -24.71 10.04
CA ILE A 324 -1.66 -23.58 10.95
C ILE A 324 -1.85 -22.30 10.17
N SER A 325 -3.03 -21.71 10.19
CA SER A 325 -3.18 -20.28 9.89
C SER A 325 -4.11 -19.67 10.90
N GLU A 326 -3.58 -18.74 11.69
CA GLU A 326 -4.44 -17.76 12.32
C GLU A 326 -5.02 -16.87 11.19
N PRO A 327 -6.35 -16.75 11.09
CA PRO A 327 -6.93 -15.80 10.17
C PRO A 327 -6.51 -14.40 10.62
N THR A 328 -5.63 -13.76 9.87
CA THR A 328 -5.49 -12.32 9.96
C THR A 328 -6.85 -11.74 9.60
N ARG A 329 -7.62 -11.30 10.61
CA ARG A 329 -8.83 -10.53 10.41
C ARG A 329 -8.43 -9.24 9.68
N GLN A 330 -8.45 -9.27 8.36
CA GLN A 330 -8.66 -8.05 7.60
C GLN A 330 -10.14 -7.72 7.78
N GLU A 331 -10.43 -6.87 8.75
CA GLU A 331 -11.70 -6.16 8.73
C GLU A 331 -11.73 -5.39 7.41
N ALA A 332 -12.71 -5.69 6.59
CA ALA A 332 -12.97 -5.02 5.34
C ALA A 332 -12.95 -3.50 5.54
N ILE A 333 -12.19 -2.83 4.70
CA ILE A 333 -12.14 -1.37 4.59
C ILE A 333 -13.38 -0.91 3.84
#